data_443dfe4e5696f19f0b24599c90958436
#
_entry.id   443dfe4e5696f19f0b24599c90958436
#
_cell.length_a   1.000
_cell.length_b   1.000
_cell.length_c   1.000
_cell.angle_alpha   90.00
_cell.angle_beta   90.00
_cell.angle_gamma   90.00
#
_symmetry.space_group_name_H-M   'P 1'
#
loop_
_entity.id
_entity.type
_entity.pdbx_description
1 polymer ?
#
loop_
_entity_poly.entity_id
_entity_poly.type
_entity_poly.pdbx_seq_one_letter_code
_entity_poly.pdbx_strand_id
1 'polypeptide(L)'
;LHEVGKASPAEVAEAKARVAQDEMSAVQADNNYRLALLDLSQLLELPTPENFSLATPDTELEFSPLTSPDEIYNQAMLYKPGIKAAEYRLEGSEKNVRIAKSSYYPQLSFSAGLGTNFYTVNGNAGSNFGNQMKNNLNKYAGFSLNIPLFNRLATRNRVRTARLQQTNLALQLDNTKKVLYKEIQQAWYNAIAAESKFKSSESAVEASQESFRLMSEKFDNGKATSVEYNESKLNLTKALSDRIQA
;
A
#
# COMPACT_ATOMS: atom_id res chain seq x y z
N LEU A 1 -34.02 -12.73 41.10
CA LEU A 1 -34.99 -13.74 40.64
C LEU A 1 -34.79 -15.11 41.31
N HIS A 2 -33.54 -15.50 41.56
CA HIS A 2 -33.23 -16.79 42.24
C HIS A 2 -33.69 -16.72 43.72
N GLU A 3 -33.42 -15.64 44.42
CA GLU A 3 -33.82 -15.47 45.84
C GLU A 3 -35.34 -15.48 46.05
N VAL A 4 -36.13 -15.14 45.03
CA VAL A 4 -37.61 -15.18 45.02
C VAL A 4 -38.17 -16.48 44.36
N GLY A 5 -37.32 -17.49 44.07
CA GLY A 5 -37.73 -18.78 43.51
C GLY A 5 -38.17 -18.75 42.05
N LYS A 6 -37.88 -17.67 41.29
CA LYS A 6 -38.25 -17.50 39.89
C LYS A 6 -37.17 -17.91 38.88
N ALA A 7 -35.97 -18.27 39.32
CA ALA A 7 -34.87 -18.76 38.46
C ALA A 7 -34.23 -20.01 39.06
N SER A 8 -33.87 -20.95 38.20
CA SER A 8 -33.17 -22.18 38.62
C SER A 8 -31.68 -21.91 38.90
N PRO A 9 -31.01 -22.72 39.74
CA PRO A 9 -29.55 -22.59 39.92
C PRO A 9 -28.75 -22.71 38.61
N ALA A 10 -29.27 -23.49 37.64
CA ALA A 10 -28.65 -23.65 36.32
C ALA A 10 -28.69 -22.34 35.52
N GLU A 11 -29.80 -21.62 35.51
CA GLU A 11 -29.93 -20.33 34.83
C GLU A 11 -29.01 -19.27 35.44
N VAL A 12 -28.81 -19.30 36.76
CA VAL A 12 -27.86 -18.40 37.45
C VAL A 12 -26.43 -18.72 37.07
N ALA A 13 -26.08 -20.02 36.98
CA ALA A 13 -24.74 -20.44 36.54
C ALA A 13 -24.47 -20.04 35.07
N GLU A 14 -25.45 -20.22 34.19
CA GLU A 14 -25.36 -19.81 32.80
C GLU A 14 -25.19 -18.28 32.67
N ALA A 15 -25.97 -17.51 33.41
CA ALA A 15 -25.85 -16.03 33.41
C ALA A 15 -24.44 -15.58 33.88
N LYS A 16 -23.89 -16.21 34.94
CA LYS A 16 -22.53 -15.91 35.40
C LYS A 16 -21.47 -16.29 34.35
N ALA A 17 -21.64 -17.41 33.67
CA ALA A 17 -20.72 -17.79 32.58
C ALA A 17 -20.75 -16.81 31.43
N ARG A 18 -21.92 -16.29 31.04
CA ARG A 18 -22.07 -15.24 30.01
C ARG A 18 -21.39 -13.94 30.44
N VAL A 19 -21.60 -13.49 31.70
CA VAL A 19 -20.92 -12.29 32.22
C VAL A 19 -19.41 -12.44 32.12
N ALA A 20 -18.85 -13.56 32.58
CA ALA A 20 -17.41 -13.81 32.49
C ALA A 20 -16.89 -13.82 31.02
N GLN A 21 -17.68 -14.35 30.09
CA GLN A 21 -17.36 -14.33 28.65
C GLN A 21 -17.39 -12.90 28.08
N ASP A 22 -18.38 -12.11 28.44
CA ASP A 22 -18.52 -10.72 28.01
C ASP A 22 -17.40 -9.84 28.60
N GLU A 23 -17.03 -10.04 29.87
CA GLU A 23 -15.89 -9.36 30.51
C GLU A 23 -14.57 -9.68 29.78
N MET A 24 -14.34 -10.96 29.44
CA MET A 24 -13.17 -11.35 28.66
C MET A 24 -13.15 -10.65 27.28
N SER A 25 -14.29 -10.61 26.62
CA SER A 25 -14.43 -9.95 25.32
C SER A 25 -14.19 -8.43 25.42
N ALA A 26 -14.69 -7.78 26.46
CA ALA A 26 -14.49 -6.36 26.74
C ALA A 26 -12.99 -6.03 26.98
N VAL A 27 -12.31 -6.85 27.82
CA VAL A 27 -10.87 -6.70 28.06
C VAL A 27 -10.07 -6.86 26.77
N GLN A 28 -10.43 -7.85 25.94
CA GLN A 28 -9.75 -8.05 24.64
C GLN A 28 -9.97 -6.86 23.70
N ALA A 29 -11.18 -6.30 23.65
CA ALA A 29 -11.50 -5.13 22.84
C ALA A 29 -10.74 -3.87 23.30
N ASP A 30 -10.67 -3.63 24.63
CA ASP A 30 -9.90 -2.53 25.21
C ASP A 30 -8.41 -2.67 24.90
N ASN A 31 -7.86 -3.88 25.02
CA ASN A 31 -6.46 -4.14 24.66
C ASN A 31 -6.20 -3.87 23.17
N ASN A 32 -7.06 -4.33 22.28
CA ASN A 32 -6.94 -4.10 20.84
C ASN A 32 -7.02 -2.59 20.51
N TYR A 33 -7.91 -1.87 21.17
CA TYR A 33 -8.03 -0.41 21.02
C TYR A 33 -6.74 0.31 21.44
N ARG A 34 -6.17 -0.06 22.61
CA ARG A 34 -4.90 0.52 23.08
C ARG A 34 -3.74 0.22 22.14
N LEU A 35 -3.65 -1.00 21.62
CA LEU A 35 -2.63 -1.36 20.64
C LEU A 35 -2.80 -0.55 19.34
N ALA A 36 -4.01 -0.37 18.85
CA ALA A 36 -4.27 0.44 17.67
C ALA A 36 -3.91 1.93 17.87
N LEU A 37 -4.18 2.48 19.07
CA LEU A 37 -3.73 3.83 19.45
C LEU A 37 -2.21 3.94 19.50
N LEU A 38 -1.53 2.90 20.02
CA LEU A 38 -0.07 2.85 20.06
C LEU A 38 0.52 2.83 18.64
N ASP A 39 -0.01 1.98 17.76
CA ASP A 39 0.42 1.92 16.37
C ASP A 39 0.22 3.26 15.65
N LEU A 40 -0.92 3.91 15.86
CA LEU A 40 -1.20 5.21 15.27
C LEU A 40 -0.28 6.30 15.82
N SER A 41 -0.01 6.31 17.15
CA SER A 41 0.91 7.26 17.77
C SER A 41 2.33 7.11 17.23
N GLN A 42 2.75 5.87 16.96
CA GLN A 42 4.05 5.57 16.34
C GLN A 42 4.10 6.07 14.89
N LEU A 43 3.04 5.87 14.10
CA LEU A 43 2.95 6.38 12.74
C LEU A 43 2.99 7.92 12.66
N LEU A 44 2.48 8.58 13.70
CA LEU A 44 2.49 10.04 13.84
C LEU A 44 3.78 10.57 14.52
N GLU A 45 4.74 9.68 14.85
CA GLU A 45 5.98 10.02 15.55
C GLU A 45 5.76 10.77 16.88
N LEU A 46 4.67 10.44 17.61
CA LEU A 46 4.36 11.07 18.89
C LEU A 46 5.26 10.48 20.00
N PRO A 47 5.82 11.32 20.90
CA PRO A 47 6.78 10.87 21.91
C PRO A 47 6.16 9.97 22.99
N THR A 48 4.85 10.11 23.27
CA THR A 48 4.11 9.29 24.24
C THR A 48 2.65 9.10 23.81
N PRO A 49 2.11 7.86 23.83
CA PRO A 49 0.71 7.59 23.50
C PRO A 49 -0.27 7.95 24.63
N GLU A 50 0.21 8.23 25.86
CA GLU A 50 -0.62 8.33 27.07
C GLU A 50 -1.64 9.47 27.05
N ASN A 51 -1.43 10.51 26.23
CA ASN A 51 -2.35 11.65 26.09
C ASN A 51 -2.99 11.73 24.69
N PHE A 52 -2.91 10.65 23.91
CA PHE A 52 -3.47 10.62 22.57
C PHE A 52 -4.85 9.98 22.58
N SER A 53 -5.85 10.73 22.15
CA SER A 53 -7.23 10.25 21.97
C SER A 53 -7.74 10.64 20.59
N LEU A 54 -8.55 9.78 20.01
CA LEU A 54 -9.23 10.04 18.75
C LEU A 54 -10.54 10.80 19.04
N ALA A 55 -10.72 11.92 18.37
CA ALA A 55 -12.03 12.55 18.29
C ALA A 55 -12.89 11.73 17.34
N THR A 56 -14.00 11.17 17.81
CA THR A 56 -15.02 10.58 16.94
C THR A 56 -15.67 11.70 16.14
N PRO A 57 -15.58 11.69 14.81
CA PRO A 57 -16.28 12.68 14.01
C PRO A 57 -17.80 12.49 14.18
N ASP A 58 -18.47 13.56 14.55
CA ASP A 58 -19.94 13.62 14.63
C ASP A 58 -20.47 13.91 13.22
N THR A 59 -20.22 12.97 12.29
CA THR A 59 -20.59 13.12 10.89
C THR A 59 -21.77 12.22 10.58
N GLU A 60 -22.89 12.82 10.25
CA GLU A 60 -23.94 12.11 9.49
C GLU A 60 -23.32 11.69 8.15
N LEU A 61 -23.36 10.39 7.84
CA LEU A 61 -22.84 9.85 6.60
C LEU A 61 -23.77 10.25 5.44
N GLU A 62 -23.39 11.28 4.69
CA GLU A 62 -24.06 11.64 3.45
C GLU A 62 -23.48 10.79 2.29
N PHE A 63 -24.33 9.97 1.69
CA PHE A 63 -23.98 9.19 0.52
C PHE A 63 -24.22 9.99 -0.76
N SER A 64 -23.15 10.42 -1.41
CA SER A 64 -23.22 11.05 -2.73
C SER A 64 -23.17 9.97 -3.84
N PRO A 65 -23.87 10.18 -4.97
CA PRO A 65 -23.81 9.25 -6.07
C PRO A 65 -22.36 9.09 -6.59
N LEU A 66 -21.91 7.85 -6.69
CA LEU A 66 -20.56 7.54 -7.16
C LEU A 66 -20.44 7.79 -8.66
N THR A 67 -19.38 8.48 -9.06
CA THR A 67 -18.99 8.63 -10.48
C THR A 67 -18.71 7.25 -11.09
N SER A 68 -18.96 7.11 -12.39
CA SER A 68 -18.74 5.84 -13.08
C SER A 68 -17.25 5.42 -13.06
N PRO A 69 -16.95 4.10 -12.98
CA PRO A 69 -15.58 3.61 -13.01
C PRO A 69 -14.79 4.06 -14.23
N ASP A 70 -15.45 4.19 -15.38
CA ASP A 70 -14.83 4.61 -16.64
C ASP A 70 -14.40 6.08 -16.60
N GLU A 71 -15.20 6.96 -16.01
CA GLU A 71 -14.83 8.37 -15.84
C GLU A 71 -13.67 8.53 -14.87
N ILE A 72 -13.69 7.81 -13.74
CA ILE A 72 -12.59 7.79 -12.76
C ILE A 72 -11.31 7.30 -13.43
N TYR A 73 -11.39 6.22 -14.22
CA TYR A 73 -10.25 5.68 -14.95
C TYR A 73 -9.68 6.70 -15.96
N ASN A 74 -10.52 7.34 -16.74
CA ASN A 74 -10.08 8.34 -17.72
C ASN A 74 -9.37 9.52 -17.04
N GLN A 75 -9.88 9.99 -15.91
CA GLN A 75 -9.21 11.02 -15.12
C GLN A 75 -7.89 10.50 -14.53
N ALA A 76 -7.88 9.31 -13.92
CA ALA A 76 -6.70 8.72 -13.33
C ALA A 76 -5.55 8.53 -14.35
N MET A 77 -5.86 8.19 -15.59
CA MET A 77 -4.89 8.08 -16.68
C MET A 77 -4.11 9.38 -16.92
N LEU A 78 -4.71 10.55 -16.70
CA LEU A 78 -4.06 11.85 -16.90
C LEU A 78 -3.12 12.23 -15.75
N TYR A 79 -3.42 11.81 -14.52
CA TYR A 79 -2.73 12.33 -13.33
C TYR A 79 -1.92 11.28 -12.57
N LYS A 80 -2.22 9.97 -12.71
CA LYS A 80 -1.59 8.94 -11.89
C LYS A 80 -0.08 8.81 -12.20
N PRO A 81 0.81 9.09 -11.21
CA PRO A 81 2.25 9.10 -11.47
C PRO A 81 2.80 7.75 -11.94
N GLY A 82 2.19 6.64 -11.50
CA GLY A 82 2.58 5.27 -11.91
C GLY A 82 2.43 5.03 -13.41
N ILE A 83 1.39 5.58 -14.05
CA ILE A 83 1.19 5.48 -15.50
C ILE A 83 2.24 6.31 -16.23
N LYS A 84 2.43 7.58 -15.83
CA LYS A 84 3.45 8.46 -16.42
C LYS A 84 4.86 7.87 -16.29
N ALA A 85 5.17 7.27 -15.14
CA ALA A 85 6.45 6.59 -14.95
C ALA A 85 6.64 5.41 -15.92
N ALA A 86 5.60 4.62 -16.18
CA ALA A 86 5.65 3.52 -17.13
C ALA A 86 5.78 4.04 -18.58
N GLU A 87 5.13 5.14 -18.94
CA GLU A 87 5.25 5.80 -20.25
C GLU A 87 6.68 6.34 -20.48
N TYR A 88 7.28 7.02 -19.50
CA TYR A 88 8.66 7.48 -19.60
C TYR A 88 9.67 6.32 -19.66
N ARG A 89 9.42 5.20 -18.98
CA ARG A 89 10.27 4.00 -19.12
C ARG A 89 10.21 3.44 -20.53
N LEU A 90 9.04 3.41 -21.15
CA LEU A 90 8.87 3.00 -22.53
C LEU A 90 9.61 3.96 -23.48
N GLU A 91 9.44 5.26 -23.33
CA GLU A 91 10.17 6.27 -24.11
C GLU A 91 11.69 6.13 -23.95
N GLY A 92 12.16 5.94 -22.71
CA GLY A 92 13.57 5.68 -22.42
C GLY A 92 14.10 4.46 -23.15
N SER A 93 13.29 3.38 -23.25
CA SER A 93 13.66 2.19 -23.99
C SER A 93 13.79 2.41 -25.51
N GLU A 94 13.00 3.31 -26.07
CA GLU A 94 13.14 3.73 -27.47
C GLU A 94 14.49 4.44 -27.72
N LYS A 95 14.91 5.29 -26.78
CA LYS A 95 16.25 5.90 -26.84
C LYS A 95 17.34 4.84 -26.70
N ASN A 96 17.14 3.81 -25.84
CA ASN A 96 18.09 2.69 -25.71
C ASN A 96 18.24 1.90 -27.02
N VAL A 97 17.16 1.71 -27.79
CA VAL A 97 17.26 1.12 -29.14
C VAL A 97 18.11 2.00 -30.06
N ARG A 98 17.96 3.32 -29.99
CA ARG A 98 18.80 4.26 -30.77
C ARG A 98 20.26 4.19 -30.34
N ILE A 99 20.54 4.13 -29.04
CA ILE A 99 21.88 3.95 -28.49
C ILE A 99 22.48 2.60 -28.95
N ALA A 100 21.72 1.49 -28.93
CA ALA A 100 22.21 0.24 -29.45
C ALA A 100 22.58 0.31 -30.95
N LYS A 101 21.79 1.06 -31.75
CA LYS A 101 22.06 1.30 -33.19
C LYS A 101 23.30 2.16 -33.41
N SER A 102 23.65 3.07 -32.49
CA SER A 102 24.83 3.93 -32.63
C SER A 102 26.12 3.13 -32.74
N SER A 103 26.15 1.91 -32.21
CA SER A 103 27.30 1.00 -32.34
C SER A 103 27.59 0.51 -33.79
N TYR A 104 26.73 0.86 -34.76
CA TYR A 104 27.03 0.66 -36.20
C TYR A 104 27.86 1.79 -36.80
N TYR A 105 27.94 2.94 -36.15
CA TYR A 105 28.64 4.12 -36.67
C TYR A 105 30.07 4.21 -36.12
N PRO A 106 30.96 4.90 -36.86
CA PRO A 106 32.32 5.19 -36.39
C PRO A 106 32.28 5.98 -35.08
N GLN A 107 33.22 5.66 -34.19
CA GLN A 107 33.40 6.34 -32.90
C GLN A 107 34.69 7.15 -32.92
N LEU A 108 34.58 8.46 -32.79
CA LEU A 108 35.69 9.38 -32.61
C LEU A 108 35.87 9.70 -31.15
N SER A 109 37.06 9.44 -30.60
CA SER A 109 37.42 9.76 -29.22
C SER A 109 38.56 10.75 -29.20
N PHE A 110 38.49 11.76 -28.35
CA PHE A 110 39.60 12.66 -28.01
C PHE A 110 40.10 12.31 -26.63
N SER A 111 41.40 12.16 -26.48
CA SER A 111 42.08 11.94 -25.20
C SER A 111 43.19 12.95 -25.01
N ALA A 112 43.30 13.54 -23.85
CA ALA A 112 44.39 14.39 -23.45
C ALA A 112 44.75 14.07 -22.00
N GLY A 113 46.02 14.10 -21.70
CA GLY A 113 46.48 13.82 -20.36
C GLY A 113 47.82 14.45 -20.05
N LEU A 114 48.06 14.58 -18.77
CA LEU A 114 49.30 14.98 -18.15
C LEU A 114 49.77 13.84 -17.27
N GLY A 115 51.00 13.43 -17.40
CA GLY A 115 51.59 12.38 -16.56
C GLY A 115 53.01 12.76 -16.17
N THR A 116 53.42 12.34 -15.01
CA THR A 116 54.81 12.37 -14.59
C THR A 116 55.10 11.13 -13.75
N ASN A 117 56.33 10.72 -13.66
CA ASN A 117 56.71 9.57 -12.87
C ASN A 117 57.99 9.83 -12.08
N PHE A 118 58.08 9.24 -10.92
CA PHE A 118 59.26 9.17 -10.10
C PHE A 118 59.74 7.72 -10.00
N TYR A 119 61.04 7.48 -10.15
CA TYR A 119 61.63 6.16 -10.03
C TYR A 119 63.01 6.23 -9.35
N THR A 120 63.36 5.15 -8.69
CA THR A 120 64.67 4.93 -8.13
C THR A 120 65.27 3.62 -8.69
N VAL A 121 66.58 3.61 -8.91
CA VAL A 121 67.29 2.41 -9.32
C VAL A 121 68.23 2.01 -8.19
N ASN A 122 68.09 0.77 -7.71
CA ASN A 122 68.91 0.24 -6.58
C ASN A 122 68.91 1.15 -5.33
N GLY A 123 67.77 1.78 -5.02
CA GLY A 123 67.62 2.70 -3.90
C GLY A 123 68.21 4.09 -4.08
N ASN A 124 68.91 4.35 -5.22
CA ASN A 124 69.39 5.68 -5.56
C ASN A 124 68.45 6.36 -6.57
N ALA A 125 67.90 7.50 -6.22
CA ALA A 125 67.24 8.37 -7.18
C ALA A 125 68.32 9.09 -7.98
N GLY A 126 68.33 8.96 -9.31
CA GLY A 126 69.27 9.65 -10.19
C GLY A 126 69.16 11.19 -10.12
N SER A 127 68.09 11.72 -9.55
CA SER A 127 67.87 13.12 -9.20
C SER A 127 66.78 13.25 -8.14
N ASN A 128 66.72 14.42 -7.48
CA ASN A 128 65.71 14.71 -6.46
C ASN A 128 64.29 14.56 -7.01
N PHE A 129 63.33 14.22 -6.16
CA PHE A 129 61.93 14.03 -6.49
C PHE A 129 61.36 15.18 -7.33
N GLY A 130 61.56 16.44 -6.89
CA GLY A 130 61.05 17.63 -7.62
C GLY A 130 61.60 17.77 -9.03
N ASN A 131 62.92 17.41 -9.21
CA ASN A 131 63.53 17.44 -10.53
C ASN A 131 62.98 16.32 -11.45
N GLN A 132 62.79 15.10 -10.92
CA GLN A 132 62.19 14.03 -11.70
C GLN A 132 60.74 14.35 -12.08
N MET A 133 59.92 14.86 -11.16
CA MET A 133 58.53 15.26 -11.43
C MET A 133 58.45 16.32 -12.52
N LYS A 134 59.38 17.24 -12.57
CA LYS A 134 59.43 18.30 -13.57
C LYS A 134 59.98 17.82 -14.93
N ASN A 135 61.05 17.03 -14.88
CA ASN A 135 61.76 16.57 -16.10
C ASN A 135 61.01 15.43 -16.78
N ASN A 136 60.26 14.60 -16.02
CA ASN A 136 59.49 13.50 -16.55
C ASN A 136 58.05 13.90 -16.91
N LEU A 137 57.74 15.19 -16.88
CA LEU A 137 56.42 15.68 -17.26
C LEU A 137 56.13 15.40 -18.72
N ASN A 138 55.19 14.49 -18.96
CA ASN A 138 54.71 14.12 -20.28
C ASN A 138 53.30 14.73 -20.49
N LYS A 139 53.08 15.31 -21.64
CA LYS A 139 51.81 15.88 -22.08
C LYS A 139 51.42 15.20 -23.37
N TYR A 140 50.23 14.67 -23.42
CA TYR A 140 49.72 14.09 -24.67
C TYR A 140 48.31 14.57 -25.01
N ALA A 141 48.02 14.66 -26.27
CA ALA A 141 46.68 14.87 -26.83
C ALA A 141 46.58 14.05 -28.11
N GLY A 142 45.45 13.38 -28.29
CA GLY A 142 45.27 12.54 -29.46
C GLY A 142 43.82 12.30 -29.81
N PHE A 143 43.55 12.01 -31.06
CA PHE A 143 42.28 11.55 -31.58
C PHE A 143 42.40 10.10 -31.99
N SER A 144 41.36 9.30 -31.65
CA SER A 144 41.24 7.91 -32.03
C SER A 144 39.90 7.72 -32.76
N LEU A 145 39.94 7.20 -33.99
CA LEU A 145 38.77 6.84 -34.80
C LEU A 145 38.64 5.33 -34.89
N ASN A 146 37.56 4.81 -34.30
CA ASN A 146 37.26 3.36 -34.34
C ASN A 146 36.08 3.11 -35.28
N ILE A 147 36.30 2.36 -36.36
CA ILE A 147 35.28 2.00 -37.38
C ILE A 147 35.00 0.51 -37.26
N PRO A 148 33.85 0.06 -36.71
CA PRO A 148 33.54 -1.36 -36.62
C PRO A 148 33.11 -1.95 -37.95
N LEU A 149 33.98 -2.69 -38.62
CA LEU A 149 33.67 -3.37 -39.88
C LEU A 149 32.98 -4.72 -39.69
N PHE A 150 33.43 -5.50 -38.73
CA PHE A 150 32.87 -6.79 -38.39
C PHE A 150 33.04 -7.11 -36.91
N ASN A 151 31.93 -7.38 -36.20
CA ASN A 151 31.91 -7.65 -34.77
C ASN A 151 31.14 -8.93 -34.39
N ARG A 152 31.20 -9.97 -35.29
CA ARG A 152 30.52 -11.25 -35.05
C ARG A 152 29.02 -11.11 -34.79
N LEU A 153 28.34 -10.17 -35.41
CA LEU A 153 26.92 -9.85 -35.25
C LEU A 153 26.55 -9.30 -33.82
N ALA A 154 27.53 -8.95 -32.98
CA ALA A 154 27.28 -8.49 -31.64
C ALA A 154 26.37 -7.24 -31.61
N THR A 155 26.60 -6.24 -32.46
CA THR A 155 25.75 -5.05 -32.57
C THR A 155 24.34 -5.39 -33.02
N ARG A 156 24.18 -6.32 -34.01
CA ARG A 156 22.85 -6.79 -34.44
C ARG A 156 22.07 -7.42 -33.29
N ASN A 157 22.73 -8.30 -32.52
CA ASN A 157 22.10 -8.96 -31.38
C ASN A 157 21.76 -7.94 -30.27
N ARG A 158 22.62 -6.97 -29.97
CA ARG A 158 22.35 -5.89 -29.02
C ARG A 158 21.12 -5.09 -29.42
N VAL A 159 20.99 -4.70 -30.71
CA VAL A 159 19.79 -4.00 -31.20
C VAL A 159 18.54 -4.86 -31.09
N ARG A 160 18.65 -6.18 -31.39
CA ARG A 160 17.51 -7.11 -31.22
C ARG A 160 17.08 -7.23 -29.78
N THR A 161 18.02 -7.37 -28.85
CA THR A 161 17.74 -7.41 -27.41
C THR A 161 17.09 -6.10 -26.94
N ALA A 162 17.59 -4.93 -27.36
CA ALA A 162 17.01 -3.65 -27.02
C ALA A 162 15.55 -3.50 -27.52
N ARG A 163 15.24 -4.01 -28.72
CA ARG A 163 13.87 -4.03 -29.25
C ARG A 163 12.96 -4.96 -28.46
N LEU A 164 13.42 -6.15 -28.07
CA LEU A 164 12.65 -7.07 -27.22
C LEU A 164 12.36 -6.43 -25.86
N GLN A 165 13.34 -5.72 -25.29
CA GLN A 165 13.14 -4.98 -24.05
C GLN A 165 12.11 -3.85 -24.20
N GLN A 166 12.11 -3.13 -25.31
CA GLN A 166 11.09 -2.14 -25.65
C GLN A 166 9.68 -2.75 -25.71
N THR A 167 9.55 -3.89 -26.41
CA THR A 167 8.28 -4.63 -26.48
C THR A 167 7.81 -5.07 -25.09
N ASN A 168 8.73 -5.57 -24.25
CA ASN A 168 8.40 -5.96 -22.88
C ASN A 168 7.88 -4.77 -22.06
N LEU A 169 8.50 -3.60 -22.15
CA LEU A 169 8.05 -2.39 -21.46
C LEU A 169 6.71 -1.86 -22.00
N ALA A 170 6.42 -2.03 -23.29
CA ALA A 170 5.11 -1.72 -23.86
C ALA A 170 4.02 -2.61 -23.27
N LEU A 171 4.28 -3.92 -23.14
CA LEU A 171 3.36 -4.86 -22.51
C LEU A 171 3.20 -4.59 -21.00
N GLN A 172 4.26 -4.17 -20.32
CA GLN A 172 4.18 -3.77 -18.91
C GLN A 172 3.32 -2.52 -18.73
N LEU A 173 3.43 -1.52 -19.62
CA LEU A 173 2.56 -0.34 -19.60
C LEU A 173 1.09 -0.73 -19.78
N ASP A 174 0.78 -1.60 -20.77
CA ASP A 174 -0.59 -2.09 -20.97
C ASP A 174 -1.11 -2.84 -19.74
N ASN A 175 -0.29 -3.70 -19.16
CA ASN A 175 -0.66 -4.39 -17.91
C ASN A 175 -0.89 -3.42 -16.75
N THR A 176 -0.07 -2.38 -16.59
CA THR A 176 -0.26 -1.36 -15.54
C THR A 176 -1.59 -0.63 -15.71
N LYS A 177 -1.99 -0.31 -16.95
CA LYS A 177 -3.28 0.29 -17.27
C LYS A 177 -4.45 -0.64 -16.90
N LYS A 178 -4.35 -1.93 -17.23
CA LYS A 178 -5.37 -2.94 -16.88
C LYS A 178 -5.49 -3.16 -15.37
N VAL A 179 -4.38 -3.19 -14.66
CA VAL A 179 -4.37 -3.29 -13.18
C VAL A 179 -5.06 -2.08 -12.56
N LEU A 180 -4.73 -0.87 -13.02
CA LEU A 180 -5.39 0.36 -12.55
C LEU A 180 -6.91 0.31 -12.77
N TYR A 181 -7.36 -0.11 -13.95
CA TYR A 181 -8.80 -0.23 -14.25
C TYR A 181 -9.48 -1.23 -13.31
N LYS A 182 -8.86 -2.39 -13.10
CA LYS A 182 -9.34 -3.40 -12.15
C LYS A 182 -9.43 -2.86 -10.72
N GLU A 183 -8.39 -2.14 -10.24
CA GLU A 183 -8.38 -1.55 -8.90
C GLU A 183 -9.53 -0.55 -8.71
N ILE A 184 -9.78 0.30 -9.71
CA ILE A 184 -10.88 1.27 -9.70
C ILE A 184 -12.23 0.55 -9.65
N GLN A 185 -12.44 -0.47 -10.49
CA GLN A 185 -13.68 -1.26 -10.46
C GLN A 185 -13.89 -1.96 -9.12
N GLN A 186 -12.85 -2.56 -8.56
CA GLN A 186 -12.93 -3.21 -7.25
C GLN A 186 -13.29 -2.22 -6.14
N ALA A 187 -12.64 -1.04 -6.13
CA ALA A 187 -12.93 0.00 -5.15
C ALA A 187 -14.38 0.51 -5.29
N TRP A 188 -14.85 0.68 -6.51
CA TRP A 188 -16.23 1.12 -6.79
C TRP A 188 -17.28 0.09 -6.32
N TYR A 189 -17.09 -1.20 -6.65
CA TYR A 189 -17.97 -2.26 -6.15
C TYR A 189 -17.95 -2.38 -4.64
N ASN A 190 -16.77 -2.25 -4.03
CA ASN A 190 -16.63 -2.27 -2.57
C ASN A 190 -17.37 -1.09 -1.91
N ALA A 191 -17.30 0.11 -2.50
CA ALA A 191 -18.03 1.27 -1.99
C ALA A 191 -19.55 1.08 -2.05
N ILE A 192 -20.08 0.57 -3.17
CA ILE A 192 -21.52 0.24 -3.29
C ILE A 192 -21.94 -0.84 -2.29
N ALA A 193 -21.11 -1.88 -2.13
CA ALA A 193 -21.40 -2.94 -1.18
C ALA A 193 -21.38 -2.44 0.26
N ALA A 194 -20.44 -1.54 0.62
CA ALA A 194 -20.36 -0.92 1.94
C ALA A 194 -21.59 -0.04 2.21
N GLU A 195 -22.00 0.82 1.25
CA GLU A 195 -23.23 1.62 1.37
C GLU A 195 -24.48 0.75 1.59
N SER A 196 -24.61 -0.31 0.79
CA SER A 196 -25.75 -1.24 0.91
C SER A 196 -25.74 -1.98 2.24
N LYS A 197 -24.55 -2.39 2.71
CA LYS A 197 -24.36 -3.05 3.99
C LYS A 197 -24.73 -2.11 5.15
N PHE A 198 -24.31 -0.85 5.09
CA PHE A 198 -24.64 0.14 6.11
C PHE A 198 -26.16 0.37 6.19
N LYS A 199 -26.82 0.66 5.06
CA LYS A 199 -28.29 0.84 5.01
C LYS A 199 -29.05 -0.38 5.54
N SER A 200 -28.61 -1.59 5.17
CA SER A 200 -29.21 -2.82 5.68
C SER A 200 -28.99 -3.01 7.19
N SER A 201 -27.82 -2.61 7.71
CA SER A 201 -27.52 -2.68 9.13
C SER A 201 -28.35 -1.69 9.96
N GLU A 202 -28.63 -0.49 9.42
CA GLU A 202 -29.55 0.48 10.06
C GLU A 202 -30.96 -0.10 10.19
N SER A 203 -31.49 -0.67 9.12
CA SER A 203 -32.80 -1.32 9.14
C SER A 203 -32.85 -2.51 10.10
N ALA A 204 -31.76 -3.27 10.19
CA ALA A 204 -31.65 -4.37 11.14
C ALA A 204 -31.62 -3.90 12.60
N VAL A 205 -30.95 -2.78 12.89
CA VAL A 205 -30.94 -2.17 14.24
C VAL A 205 -32.35 -1.73 14.61
N GLU A 206 -33.05 -0.99 13.73
CA GLU A 206 -34.42 -0.52 13.99
C GLU A 206 -35.36 -1.70 14.29
N ALA A 207 -35.35 -2.74 13.46
CA ALA A 207 -36.17 -3.93 13.63
C ALA A 207 -35.83 -4.70 14.94
N SER A 208 -34.53 -4.84 15.25
CA SER A 208 -34.07 -5.53 16.47
C SER A 208 -34.42 -4.74 17.72
N GLN A 209 -34.35 -3.42 17.66
CA GLN A 209 -34.71 -2.52 18.78
C GLN A 209 -36.20 -2.62 19.11
N GLU A 210 -37.06 -2.61 18.08
CA GLU A 210 -38.50 -2.77 18.30
C GLU A 210 -38.84 -4.17 18.80
N SER A 211 -38.20 -5.21 18.25
CA SER A 211 -38.33 -6.60 18.74
C SER A 211 -37.95 -6.73 20.22
N PHE A 212 -36.84 -6.13 20.62
CA PHE A 212 -36.37 -6.15 22.01
C PHE A 212 -37.32 -5.37 22.92
N ARG A 213 -37.83 -4.22 22.48
CA ARG A 213 -38.82 -3.44 23.23
C ARG A 213 -40.08 -4.27 23.54
N LEU A 214 -40.65 -4.91 22.52
CA LEU A 214 -41.82 -5.76 22.68
C LEU A 214 -41.56 -7.01 23.53
N MET A 215 -40.36 -7.60 23.41
CA MET A 215 -39.96 -8.74 24.22
C MET A 215 -39.74 -8.37 25.69
N SER A 216 -39.19 -7.18 25.97
CA SER A 216 -39.05 -6.63 27.30
C SER A 216 -40.40 -6.44 27.99
N GLU A 217 -41.40 -5.86 27.28
CA GLU A 217 -42.76 -5.69 27.78
C GLU A 217 -43.42 -7.05 28.08
N LYS A 218 -43.22 -8.07 27.23
CA LYS A 218 -43.74 -9.42 27.49
C LYS A 218 -43.09 -10.06 28.72
N PHE A 219 -41.77 -9.88 28.86
CA PHE A 219 -41.01 -10.44 30.00
C PHE A 219 -41.46 -9.78 31.31
N ASP A 220 -41.61 -8.48 31.36
CA ASP A 220 -42.07 -7.73 32.54
C ASP A 220 -43.50 -8.14 32.97
N ASN A 221 -44.34 -8.48 31.97
CA ASN A 221 -45.70 -8.99 32.22
C ASN A 221 -45.76 -10.54 32.48
N GLY A 222 -44.58 -11.19 32.60
CA GLY A 222 -44.50 -12.62 32.89
C GLY A 222 -44.94 -13.52 31.71
N LYS A 223 -45.04 -12.99 30.50
CA LYS A 223 -45.49 -13.68 29.26
C LYS A 223 -44.36 -14.17 28.36
N ALA A 224 -43.10 -13.91 28.73
CA ALA A 224 -41.91 -14.39 28.03
C ALA A 224 -40.95 -15.03 29.02
N THR A 225 -40.14 -15.96 28.54
CA THR A 225 -39.11 -16.62 29.33
C THR A 225 -37.82 -15.76 29.36
N SER A 226 -36.95 -16.00 30.35
CA SER A 226 -35.63 -15.36 30.45
C SER A 226 -34.75 -15.67 29.23
N VAL A 227 -34.95 -16.84 28.62
CA VAL A 227 -34.20 -17.24 27.40
C VAL A 227 -34.58 -16.37 26.22
N GLU A 228 -35.89 -16.22 25.95
CA GLU A 228 -36.41 -15.38 24.85
C GLU A 228 -36.01 -13.90 25.02
N TYR A 229 -36.05 -13.39 26.26
CA TYR A 229 -35.57 -12.04 26.55
C TYR A 229 -34.08 -11.86 26.25
N ASN A 230 -33.24 -12.79 26.74
CA ASN A 230 -31.79 -12.72 26.51
C ASN A 230 -31.42 -12.90 25.02
N GLU A 231 -32.13 -13.76 24.29
CA GLU A 231 -31.94 -13.92 22.84
C GLU A 231 -32.25 -12.62 22.08
N SER A 232 -33.38 -11.98 22.41
CA SER A 232 -33.76 -10.72 21.78
C SER A 232 -32.74 -9.60 22.11
N LYS A 233 -32.23 -9.53 23.35
CA LYS A 233 -31.17 -8.62 23.77
C LYS A 233 -29.87 -8.86 23.01
N LEU A 234 -29.47 -10.12 22.85
CA LEU A 234 -28.29 -10.50 22.10
C LEU A 234 -28.39 -10.09 20.61
N ASN A 235 -29.55 -10.31 20.00
CA ASN A 235 -29.83 -9.94 18.62
C ASN A 235 -29.70 -8.41 18.42
N LEU A 236 -30.23 -7.59 19.34
CA LEU A 236 -30.06 -6.14 19.32
C LEU A 236 -28.59 -5.74 19.45
N THR A 237 -27.87 -6.33 20.44
CA THR A 237 -26.45 -6.03 20.66
C THR A 237 -25.62 -6.38 19.43
N LYS A 238 -25.93 -7.51 18.79
CA LYS A 238 -25.27 -7.91 17.55
C LYS A 238 -25.57 -6.94 16.40
N ALA A 239 -26.83 -6.56 16.20
CA ALA A 239 -27.21 -5.59 15.16
C ALA A 239 -26.51 -4.23 15.36
N LEU A 240 -26.39 -3.73 16.61
CA LEU A 240 -25.66 -2.50 16.92
C LEU A 240 -24.16 -2.63 16.60
N SER A 241 -23.55 -3.76 16.94
CA SER A 241 -22.15 -4.05 16.60
C SER A 241 -21.93 -4.12 15.07
N ASP A 242 -22.81 -4.83 14.37
CA ASP A 242 -22.75 -4.98 12.92
C ASP A 242 -22.88 -3.62 12.19
N ARG A 243 -23.71 -2.70 12.73
CA ARG A 243 -23.83 -1.34 12.20
C ARG A 243 -22.54 -0.53 12.38
N ILE A 244 -21.86 -0.65 13.53
CA ILE A 244 -20.59 0.05 13.78
C ILE A 244 -19.48 -0.47 12.85
N GLN A 245 -19.55 -1.76 12.49
CA GLN A 245 -18.57 -2.40 11.61
C GLN A 245 -18.90 -2.26 10.10
N ALA A 246 -20.09 -1.80 9.78
CA ALA A 246 -20.56 -1.67 8.40
C ALA A 246 -19.99 -0.44 7.69
#